data_88c76baa785ae3239961d340c60bce68
#
_entry.id   88c76baa785ae3239961d340c60bce68
#
_cell.length_a   1.000
_cell.length_b   1.000
_cell.length_c   1.000
_cell.angle_alpha   90.00
_cell.angle_beta   90.00
_cell.angle_gamma   90.00
#
_symmetry.space_group_name_H-M   'P 1'
#
loop_
_entity.id
_entity.type
_entity.pdbx_description
1 polymer ?
#
loop_
_entity_poly.entity_id
_entity_poly.type
_entity_poly.pdbx_seq_one_letter_code
_entity_poly.pdbx_strand_id
1 'polypeptide(L)'
;GLSGSCQTAMMLAEEYDGRVKVVNNQRISVTQRQSALDAKKLAEQGKTAAEIETILMDTKMESDIYIMVDTLKYLKKGGRVTPAAAAIGEILRIKPVLQIHGEKLDAFAKARNMKAAKTMMVNAIKKDITDHLGEIPAADAENAPWIAIAHTQNAETAEIWKEELAEEFPGYDI
;
A
#
# COMPACT_ATOMS: atom_id res chain seq x y z
N GLY A 1 5.45 3.94 -13.40
CA GLY A 1 4.73 3.21 -12.36
C GLY A 1 4.56 1.72 -12.68
N LEU A 2 3.88 1.01 -11.80
CA LEU A 2 3.65 -0.45 -11.93
C LEU A 2 2.64 -0.81 -13.03
N SER A 3 1.83 0.15 -13.48
CA SER A 3 0.80 -0.03 -14.51
C SER A 3 0.70 1.23 -15.39
N GLY A 4 0.36 1.05 -16.68
CA GLY A 4 0.06 2.12 -17.62
C GLY A 4 -1.38 2.66 -17.53
N SER A 5 -2.23 2.10 -16.66
CA SER A 5 -3.66 2.43 -16.60
C SER A 5 -3.93 3.91 -16.34
N CYS A 6 -3.15 4.54 -15.47
CA CYS A 6 -3.30 5.97 -15.16
C CYS A 6 -3.00 6.84 -16.39
N GLN A 7 -1.93 6.53 -17.14
CA GLN A 7 -1.58 7.26 -18.36
C GLN A 7 -2.67 7.12 -19.43
N THR A 8 -3.19 5.91 -19.62
CA THR A 8 -4.31 5.67 -20.54
C THR A 8 -5.55 6.47 -20.14
N ALA A 9 -5.88 6.48 -18.84
CA ALA A 9 -7.01 7.25 -18.33
C ALA A 9 -6.81 8.77 -18.51
N MET A 10 -5.59 9.28 -18.31
CA MET A 10 -5.26 10.69 -18.54
C MET A 10 -5.47 11.08 -20.03
N MET A 11 -4.99 10.24 -20.97
CA MET A 11 -5.21 10.48 -22.40
C MET A 11 -6.71 10.53 -22.74
N LEU A 12 -7.50 9.59 -22.23
CA LEU A 12 -8.94 9.58 -22.45
C LEU A 12 -9.65 10.78 -21.81
N ALA A 13 -9.15 11.26 -20.69
CA ALA A 13 -9.73 12.41 -19.97
C ALA A 13 -9.59 13.73 -20.76
N GLU A 14 -8.62 13.85 -21.67
CA GLU A 14 -8.41 15.03 -22.52
C GLU A 14 -9.65 15.35 -23.39
N GLU A 15 -10.41 14.32 -23.77
CA GLU A 15 -11.63 14.45 -24.58
C GLU A 15 -12.81 15.10 -23.84
N TYR A 16 -12.67 15.34 -22.54
CA TYR A 16 -13.76 15.82 -21.67
C TYR A 16 -13.61 17.27 -21.19
N ASP A 17 -12.77 18.08 -21.83
CA ASP A 17 -12.61 19.52 -21.56
C ASP A 17 -12.37 19.84 -20.07
N GLY A 18 -11.55 19.02 -19.39
CA GLY A 18 -11.21 19.20 -17.98
C GLY A 18 -12.30 18.80 -16.98
N ARG A 19 -13.45 18.29 -17.42
CA ARG A 19 -14.52 17.77 -16.55
C ARG A 19 -14.16 16.45 -15.86
N VAL A 20 -13.23 15.70 -16.41
CA VAL A 20 -12.72 14.46 -15.83
C VAL A 20 -11.33 14.70 -15.27
N LYS A 21 -11.13 14.40 -13.98
CA LYS A 21 -9.85 14.46 -13.30
C LYS A 21 -9.30 13.05 -13.07
N VAL A 22 -8.08 12.81 -13.47
CA VAL A 22 -7.38 11.53 -13.27
C VAL A 22 -6.23 11.73 -12.33
N VAL A 23 -6.36 11.19 -11.12
CA VAL A 23 -5.39 11.36 -10.04
C VAL A 23 -4.31 10.28 -10.10
N ASN A 24 -3.06 10.68 -10.31
CA ASN A 24 -1.91 9.76 -10.23
C ASN A 24 -1.38 9.69 -8.78
N ASN A 25 -2.15 9.12 -7.90
CA ASN A 25 -1.78 8.99 -6.49
C ASN A 25 -0.85 7.81 -6.19
N GLN A 26 -0.42 7.05 -7.21
CA GLN A 26 0.55 5.96 -7.10
C GLN A 26 0.11 4.81 -6.18
N ARG A 27 -1.17 4.71 -5.87
CA ARG A 27 -1.74 3.68 -5.01
C ARG A 27 -2.25 2.49 -5.82
N ILE A 28 -2.26 1.32 -5.22
CA ILE A 28 -2.78 0.07 -5.81
C ILE A 28 -3.51 -0.75 -4.74
N SER A 29 -4.24 -1.81 -5.15
CA SER A 29 -4.90 -2.75 -4.25
C SER A 29 -5.79 -2.02 -3.22
N VAL A 30 -5.67 -2.38 -1.95
CA VAL A 30 -6.45 -1.82 -0.85
C VAL A 30 -6.18 -0.33 -0.63
N THR A 31 -4.96 0.17 -0.87
CA THR A 31 -4.68 1.61 -0.79
C THR A 31 -5.36 2.39 -1.90
N GLN A 32 -5.54 1.82 -3.10
CA GLN A 32 -6.34 2.40 -4.17
C GLN A 32 -7.84 2.42 -3.80
N ARG A 33 -8.35 1.34 -3.19
CA ARG A 33 -9.72 1.31 -2.66
C ARG A 33 -9.93 2.42 -1.63
N GLN A 34 -9.00 2.58 -0.68
CA GLN A 34 -9.08 3.64 0.33
C GLN A 34 -9.08 5.01 -0.32
N SER A 35 -8.21 5.27 -1.28
CA SER A 35 -8.19 6.55 -2.01
C SER A 35 -9.52 6.88 -2.70
N ALA A 36 -10.23 5.87 -3.22
CA ALA A 36 -11.56 6.06 -3.80
C ALA A 36 -12.61 6.41 -2.72
N LEU A 37 -12.51 5.81 -1.52
CA LEU A 37 -13.37 6.14 -0.38
C LEU A 37 -13.09 7.55 0.16
N ASP A 38 -11.82 7.96 0.22
CA ASP A 38 -11.41 9.30 0.61
C ASP A 38 -11.95 10.35 -0.37
N ALA A 39 -11.83 10.09 -1.68
CA ALA A 39 -12.42 10.94 -2.72
C ALA A 39 -13.93 11.08 -2.56
N LYS A 40 -14.63 9.97 -2.28
CA LYS A 40 -16.08 9.99 -2.02
C LYS A 40 -16.42 10.84 -0.79
N LYS A 41 -15.72 10.65 0.33
CA LYS A 41 -15.92 11.43 1.56
C LYS A 41 -15.70 12.92 1.32
N LEU A 42 -14.65 13.28 0.59
CA LEU A 42 -14.38 14.69 0.24
C LEU A 42 -15.47 15.28 -0.65
N ALA A 43 -16.00 14.52 -1.61
CA ALA A 43 -17.13 14.96 -2.45
C ALA A 43 -18.41 15.16 -1.62
N GLU A 44 -18.70 14.28 -0.67
CA GLU A 44 -19.84 14.42 0.28
C GLU A 44 -19.69 15.65 1.19
N GLN A 45 -18.45 16.10 1.44
CA GLN A 45 -18.13 17.35 2.14
C GLN A 45 -18.23 18.60 1.22
N GLY A 46 -18.61 18.43 -0.04
CA GLY A 46 -18.79 19.52 -1.00
C GLY A 46 -17.51 19.98 -1.69
N LYS A 47 -16.41 19.22 -1.61
CA LYS A 47 -15.18 19.52 -2.34
C LYS A 47 -15.37 19.35 -3.85
N THR A 48 -14.79 20.27 -4.61
CA THR A 48 -14.74 20.18 -6.09
C THR A 48 -13.77 19.07 -6.54
N ALA A 49 -13.92 18.60 -7.78
CA ALA A 49 -13.02 17.61 -8.36
C ALA A 49 -11.53 18.08 -8.36
N ALA A 50 -11.29 19.38 -8.55
CA ALA A 50 -9.94 19.95 -8.51
C ALA A 50 -9.34 19.95 -7.09
N GLU A 51 -10.12 20.28 -6.07
CA GLU A 51 -9.68 20.20 -4.67
C GLU A 51 -9.39 18.76 -4.27
N ILE A 52 -10.26 17.81 -4.67
CA ILE A 52 -10.06 16.37 -4.41
C ILE A 52 -8.78 15.87 -5.09
N GLU A 53 -8.55 16.23 -6.36
CA GLU A 53 -7.31 15.91 -7.08
C GLU A 53 -6.08 16.39 -6.30
N THR A 54 -6.09 17.65 -5.83
CA THR A 54 -5.00 18.24 -5.05
C THR A 54 -4.74 17.47 -3.77
N ILE A 55 -5.78 17.23 -2.97
CA ILE A 55 -5.67 16.52 -1.69
C ILE A 55 -5.12 15.12 -1.88
N LEU A 56 -5.63 14.35 -2.85
CA LEU A 56 -5.17 12.99 -3.11
C LEU A 56 -3.74 12.94 -3.69
N MET A 57 -3.31 13.98 -4.38
CA MET A 57 -1.93 14.11 -4.85
C MET A 57 -0.97 14.46 -3.71
N ASP A 58 -1.38 15.35 -2.81
CA ASP A 58 -0.55 15.76 -1.67
C ASP A 58 -0.35 14.60 -0.68
N THR A 59 -1.38 13.80 -0.46
CA THR A 59 -1.36 12.65 0.47
C THR A 59 -0.89 11.33 -0.16
N LYS A 60 -0.42 11.35 -1.41
CA LYS A 60 -0.05 10.11 -2.14
C LYS A 60 1.03 9.27 -1.46
N MET A 61 1.95 9.89 -0.75
CA MET A 61 3.06 9.24 -0.05
C MET A 61 2.71 8.81 1.39
N GLU A 62 1.50 9.05 1.85
CA GLU A 62 1.02 8.65 3.18
C GLU A 62 0.48 7.21 3.19
N SER A 63 1.00 6.35 2.33
CA SER A 63 0.60 4.94 2.32
C SER A 63 1.73 4.04 1.88
N ASP A 64 1.91 2.96 2.61
CA ASP A 64 2.86 1.90 2.34
C ASP A 64 2.18 0.55 2.21
N ILE A 65 2.76 -0.33 1.41
CA ILE A 65 2.34 -1.72 1.30
C ILE A 65 3.56 -2.61 1.51
N TYR A 66 3.53 -3.42 2.55
CA TYR A 66 4.54 -4.44 2.81
C TYR A 66 4.07 -5.79 2.30
N ILE A 67 4.91 -6.48 1.54
CA ILE A 67 4.51 -7.70 0.83
C ILE A 67 5.49 -8.82 1.16
N MET A 68 4.95 -9.95 1.62
CA MET A 68 5.65 -11.22 1.65
C MET A 68 5.21 -12.09 0.49
N VAL A 69 6.17 -12.70 -0.20
CA VAL A 69 5.90 -13.65 -1.28
C VAL A 69 6.74 -14.92 -1.11
N ASP A 70 6.20 -16.03 -1.53
CA ASP A 70 6.95 -17.29 -1.53
C ASP A 70 8.06 -17.32 -2.56
N THR A 71 7.87 -16.63 -3.69
CA THR A 71 8.84 -16.55 -4.77
C THR A 71 8.72 -15.22 -5.51
N LEU A 72 9.87 -14.65 -5.87
CA LEU A 72 9.94 -13.46 -6.73
C LEU A 72 9.89 -13.80 -8.24
N LYS A 73 9.86 -15.08 -8.60
CA LYS A 73 9.92 -15.54 -10.00
C LYS A 73 8.90 -14.86 -10.90
N TYR A 74 7.65 -14.75 -10.44
CA TYR A 74 6.57 -14.19 -11.25
C TYR A 74 6.63 -12.67 -11.31
N LEU A 75 6.99 -12.00 -10.23
CA LEU A 75 7.20 -10.56 -10.19
C LEU A 75 8.37 -10.14 -11.09
N LYS A 76 9.48 -10.90 -11.05
CA LYS A 76 10.63 -10.70 -11.94
C LYS A 76 10.24 -10.89 -13.40
N LYS A 77 9.54 -11.98 -13.72
CA LYS A 77 9.04 -12.24 -15.08
C LYS A 77 8.10 -11.16 -15.58
N GLY A 78 7.27 -10.62 -14.69
CA GLY A 78 6.34 -9.52 -15.00
C GLY A 78 7.01 -8.14 -15.12
N GLY A 79 8.28 -7.98 -14.77
CA GLY A 79 8.98 -6.70 -14.83
C GLY A 79 8.48 -5.65 -13.81
N ARG A 80 7.86 -6.09 -12.71
CA ARG A 80 7.28 -5.20 -11.68
C ARG A 80 8.14 -5.06 -10.44
N VAL A 81 9.36 -5.56 -10.46
CA VAL A 81 10.32 -5.43 -9.35
C VAL A 81 11.55 -4.67 -9.81
N THR A 82 12.14 -3.92 -8.89
CA THR A 82 13.44 -3.30 -9.15
C THR A 82 14.55 -4.34 -9.29
N PRO A 83 15.67 -4.03 -9.96
CA PRO A 83 16.83 -4.92 -10.01
C PRO A 83 17.33 -5.36 -8.62
N ALA A 84 17.29 -4.47 -7.63
CA ALA A 84 17.66 -4.76 -6.25
C ALA A 84 16.74 -5.82 -5.62
N ALA A 85 15.42 -5.67 -5.79
CA ALA A 85 14.45 -6.66 -5.32
C ALA A 85 14.60 -8.00 -6.06
N ALA A 86 14.87 -7.97 -7.37
CA ALA A 86 15.09 -9.18 -8.15
C ALA A 86 16.31 -9.98 -7.68
N ALA A 87 17.40 -9.30 -7.30
CA ALA A 87 18.62 -9.93 -6.81
C ALA A 87 18.43 -10.65 -5.46
N ILE A 88 17.53 -10.16 -4.59
CA ILE A 88 17.22 -10.82 -3.32
C ILE A 88 16.58 -12.19 -3.53
N GLY A 89 15.74 -12.34 -4.55
CA GLY A 89 15.03 -13.58 -4.84
C GLY A 89 15.93 -14.74 -5.29
N GLU A 90 17.19 -14.48 -5.58
CA GLU A 90 18.17 -15.51 -5.96
C GLU A 90 18.89 -16.12 -4.75
N ILE A 91 18.69 -15.57 -3.56
CA ILE A 91 19.32 -16.06 -2.34
C ILE A 91 18.47 -17.20 -1.76
N LEU A 92 19.04 -18.41 -1.71
CA LEU A 92 18.41 -19.58 -1.12
C LEU A 92 18.08 -19.38 0.36
N ARG A 93 16.88 -19.85 0.76
CA ARG A 93 16.43 -19.91 2.17
C ARG A 93 16.16 -18.57 2.85
N ILE A 94 15.84 -17.51 2.11
CA ILE A 94 15.32 -16.29 2.69
C ILE A 94 13.86 -16.05 2.27
N LYS A 95 13.13 -15.33 3.10
CA LYS A 95 11.82 -14.79 2.79
C LYS A 95 11.96 -13.28 2.55
N PRO A 96 11.90 -12.82 1.31
CA PRO A 96 12.01 -11.41 1.03
C PRO A 96 10.75 -10.68 1.50
N VAL A 97 10.94 -9.53 2.13
CA VAL A 97 9.90 -8.55 2.36
C VAL A 97 10.12 -7.43 1.36
N LEU A 98 9.08 -7.12 0.59
CA LEU A 98 9.07 -6.04 -0.38
C LEU A 98 8.22 -4.91 0.14
N GLN A 99 8.43 -3.70 -0.39
CA GLN A 99 7.65 -2.50 -0.09
C GLN A 99 7.19 -1.86 -1.39
N ILE A 100 5.95 -1.38 -1.40
CA ILE A 100 5.49 -0.40 -2.38
C ILE A 100 5.31 0.91 -1.66
N HIS A 101 6.17 1.86 -2.01
CA HIS A 101 6.08 3.26 -1.63
C HIS A 101 6.14 4.10 -2.89
N GLY A 102 5.05 4.77 -3.22
CA GLY A 102 4.90 5.44 -4.50
C GLY A 102 4.87 4.46 -5.68
N GLU A 103 5.70 4.68 -6.69
CA GLU A 103 5.64 3.95 -7.99
C GLU A 103 6.41 2.63 -8.04
N LYS A 104 7.15 2.26 -6.99
CA LYS A 104 8.10 1.15 -7.05
C LYS A 104 7.73 0.04 -6.09
N LEU A 105 7.89 -1.20 -6.58
CA LEU A 105 7.97 -2.39 -5.76
C LEU A 105 9.43 -2.72 -5.56
N ASP A 106 9.95 -2.41 -4.37
CA ASP A 106 11.36 -2.53 -4.06
C ASP A 106 11.63 -3.51 -2.92
N ALA A 107 12.89 -3.81 -2.70
CA ALA A 107 13.35 -4.63 -1.60
C ALA A 107 13.30 -3.83 -0.29
N PHE A 108 12.60 -4.35 0.70
CA PHE A 108 12.56 -3.76 2.04
C PHE A 108 13.50 -4.51 3.00
N ALA A 109 13.30 -5.81 3.16
CA ALA A 109 14.07 -6.60 4.10
C ALA A 109 14.28 -8.05 3.65
N LYS A 110 15.23 -8.73 4.30
CA LYS A 110 15.53 -10.15 4.11
C LYS A 110 15.28 -10.86 5.43
N ALA A 111 14.25 -11.69 5.48
CA ALA A 111 13.94 -12.46 6.66
C ALA A 111 14.42 -13.90 6.53
N ARG A 112 14.78 -14.54 7.64
CA ARG A 112 15.20 -15.96 7.66
C ARG A 112 14.01 -16.91 7.57
N ASN A 113 12.84 -16.48 8.02
CA ASN A 113 11.61 -17.26 8.04
C ASN A 113 10.39 -16.32 8.06
N MET A 114 9.18 -16.89 7.97
CA MET A 114 7.92 -16.15 7.96
C MET A 114 7.70 -15.33 9.23
N LYS A 115 8.01 -15.89 10.41
CA LYS A 115 7.86 -15.18 11.68
C LYS A 115 8.71 -13.91 11.72
N ALA A 116 9.98 -14.00 11.33
CA ALA A 116 10.87 -12.84 11.24
C ALA A 116 10.36 -11.81 10.22
N ALA A 117 9.83 -12.27 9.08
CA ALA A 117 9.25 -11.37 8.08
C ALA A 117 8.05 -10.60 8.63
N LYS A 118 7.11 -11.29 9.30
CA LYS A 118 5.96 -10.66 9.95
C LYS A 118 6.39 -9.62 10.99
N THR A 119 7.34 -9.95 11.86
CA THR A 119 7.89 -9.00 12.85
C THR A 119 8.50 -7.76 12.19
N MET A 120 9.24 -7.94 11.08
CA MET A 120 9.81 -6.80 10.33
C MET A 120 8.72 -5.92 9.74
N MET A 121 7.64 -6.49 9.21
CA MET A 121 6.51 -5.75 8.66
C MET A 121 5.76 -4.97 9.76
N VAL A 122 5.47 -5.59 10.90
CA VAL A 122 4.84 -4.92 12.06
C VAL A 122 5.68 -3.73 12.52
N ASN A 123 6.98 -3.95 12.70
CA ASN A 123 7.89 -2.87 13.13
C ASN A 123 7.95 -1.73 12.10
N ALA A 124 7.91 -2.05 10.81
CA ALA A 124 7.88 -1.06 9.76
C ALA A 124 6.58 -0.24 9.82
N ILE A 125 5.42 -0.89 9.92
CA ILE A 125 4.12 -0.21 10.04
C ILE A 125 4.11 0.70 11.28
N LYS A 126 4.54 0.19 12.44
CA LYS A 126 4.62 1.00 13.67
C LYS A 126 5.53 2.22 13.50
N LYS A 127 6.67 2.02 12.82
CA LYS A 127 7.62 3.09 12.54
C LYS A 127 7.01 4.13 11.60
N ASP A 128 6.37 3.72 10.51
CA ASP A 128 5.74 4.64 9.56
C ASP A 128 4.67 5.49 10.23
N ILE A 129 3.82 4.86 11.04
CA ILE A 129 2.80 5.59 11.82
C ILE A 129 3.45 6.59 12.77
N THR A 130 4.49 6.17 13.49
CA THR A 130 5.16 7.02 14.48
C THR A 130 5.94 8.16 13.82
N ASP A 131 6.62 7.88 12.71
CA ASP A 131 7.34 8.91 11.95
C ASP A 131 6.39 9.98 11.39
N HIS A 132 5.16 9.61 11.04
CA HIS A 132 4.18 10.50 10.44
C HIS A 132 3.33 11.23 11.50
N LEU A 133 2.89 10.55 12.55
CA LEU A 133 1.96 11.06 13.56
C LEU A 133 2.61 11.34 14.93
N GLY A 134 3.89 10.99 15.12
CA GLY A 134 4.59 11.10 16.40
C GLY A 134 4.35 9.94 17.34
N GLU A 135 3.19 9.33 17.30
CA GLU A 135 2.77 8.17 18.10
C GLU A 135 1.80 7.29 17.32
N ILE A 136 1.47 6.11 17.85
CA ILE A 136 0.38 5.29 17.32
C ILE A 136 -0.91 5.78 18.01
N PRO A 137 -1.84 6.43 17.27
CA PRO A 137 -3.05 6.97 17.87
C PRO A 137 -3.98 5.86 18.35
N ALA A 138 -4.94 6.20 19.21
CA ALA A 138 -6.02 5.27 19.51
C ALA A 138 -6.83 4.93 18.26
N ALA A 139 -7.36 3.73 18.18
CA ALA A 139 -8.04 3.21 16.98
C ALA A 139 -9.30 4.02 16.58
N ASP A 140 -9.94 4.69 17.53
CA ASP A 140 -11.09 5.57 17.34
C ASP A 140 -10.72 7.04 17.13
N ALA A 141 -9.44 7.40 17.09
CA ALA A 141 -9.00 8.75 16.81
C ALA A 141 -9.32 9.14 15.36
N GLU A 142 -9.64 10.41 15.13
CA GLU A 142 -9.97 10.93 13.79
C GLU A 142 -8.83 10.74 12.78
N ASN A 143 -7.60 10.79 13.26
CA ASN A 143 -6.37 10.59 12.47
C ASN A 143 -5.81 9.16 12.53
N ALA A 144 -6.58 8.19 13.05
CA ALA A 144 -6.13 6.81 13.10
C ALA A 144 -5.84 6.28 11.70
N PRO A 145 -4.67 5.68 11.47
CA PRO A 145 -4.32 5.11 10.17
C PRO A 145 -5.17 3.87 9.89
N TRP A 146 -5.45 3.66 8.63
CA TRP A 146 -6.15 2.46 8.19
C TRP A 146 -5.15 1.33 7.91
N ILE A 147 -5.38 0.17 8.50
CA ILE A 147 -4.57 -1.03 8.33
C ILE A 147 -5.42 -2.10 7.63
N ALA A 148 -4.85 -2.78 6.65
CA ALA A 148 -5.55 -3.85 5.96
C ALA A 148 -4.63 -4.95 5.46
N ILE A 149 -5.17 -6.14 5.29
CA ILE A 149 -4.52 -7.27 4.67
C ILE A 149 -5.13 -7.54 3.30
N ALA A 150 -4.27 -7.76 2.31
CA ALA A 150 -4.67 -8.27 1.00
C ALA A 150 -3.97 -9.61 0.74
N HIS A 151 -4.68 -10.55 0.15
CA HIS A 151 -4.13 -11.86 -0.20
C HIS A 151 -4.58 -12.32 -1.58
N THR A 152 -3.83 -13.27 -2.17
CA THR A 152 -4.23 -13.94 -3.41
C THR A 152 -4.37 -15.43 -3.13
N GLN A 153 -5.63 -15.92 -3.08
CA GLN A 153 -5.99 -17.32 -2.81
C GLN A 153 -5.30 -17.92 -1.57
N ASN A 154 -5.17 -17.13 -0.50
CA ASN A 154 -4.49 -17.50 0.73
C ASN A 154 -5.29 -17.02 1.96
N ALA A 155 -6.59 -17.26 1.96
CA ALA A 155 -7.52 -16.73 2.95
C ALA A 155 -7.20 -17.21 4.37
N GLU A 156 -6.94 -18.49 4.55
CA GLU A 156 -6.63 -19.07 5.87
C GLU A 156 -5.42 -18.40 6.52
N THR A 157 -4.32 -18.23 5.76
CA THR A 157 -3.13 -17.55 6.27
C THR A 157 -3.39 -16.06 6.53
N ALA A 158 -4.25 -15.43 5.73
CA ALA A 158 -4.62 -14.04 5.92
C ALA A 158 -5.44 -13.83 7.21
N GLU A 159 -6.38 -14.73 7.52
CA GLU A 159 -7.15 -14.66 8.77
C GLU A 159 -6.22 -14.83 10.00
N ILE A 160 -5.33 -15.82 9.98
CA ILE A 160 -4.33 -15.98 11.05
C ILE A 160 -3.47 -14.70 11.19
N TRP A 161 -3.09 -14.11 10.06
CA TRP A 161 -2.29 -12.89 10.08
C TRP A 161 -3.09 -11.68 10.58
N LYS A 162 -4.38 -11.63 10.32
CA LYS A 162 -5.30 -10.63 10.86
C LYS A 162 -5.39 -10.71 12.39
N GLU A 163 -5.53 -11.91 12.94
CA GLU A 163 -5.54 -12.12 14.39
C GLU A 163 -4.23 -11.66 15.04
N GLU A 164 -3.08 -12.05 14.47
CA GLU A 164 -1.76 -11.62 14.94
C GLU A 164 -1.59 -10.09 14.88
N LEU A 165 -2.09 -9.42 13.82
CA LEU A 165 -2.03 -7.96 13.71
C LEU A 165 -2.97 -7.26 14.70
N ALA A 166 -4.13 -7.84 15.00
CA ALA A 166 -5.04 -7.28 16.00
C ALA A 166 -4.44 -7.26 17.41
N GLU A 167 -3.55 -8.21 17.73
CA GLU A 167 -2.77 -8.18 18.97
C GLU A 167 -1.74 -7.04 19.01
N GLU A 168 -1.15 -6.73 17.84
CA GLU A 168 -0.12 -5.69 17.69
C GLU A 168 -0.70 -4.26 17.59
N PHE A 169 -1.98 -4.15 17.16
CA PHE A 169 -2.73 -2.91 16.97
C PHE A 169 -4.12 -3.01 17.65
N PRO A 170 -4.17 -2.99 18.99
CA PRO A 170 -5.41 -3.19 19.72
C PRO A 170 -6.48 -2.16 19.37
N GLY A 171 -7.70 -2.65 19.06
CA GLY A 171 -8.84 -1.82 18.72
C GLY A 171 -8.95 -1.39 17.25
N TYR A 172 -7.89 -1.56 16.46
CA TYR A 172 -7.95 -1.27 15.01
C TYR A 172 -8.80 -2.33 14.29
N ASP A 173 -9.60 -1.88 13.35
CA ASP A 173 -10.31 -2.76 12.39
C ASP A 173 -9.36 -3.07 11.22
N ILE A 174 -9.00 -4.35 11.09
CA ILE A 174 -8.01 -4.83 10.11
C ILE A 174 -8.70 -5.70 9.07
#